data_941eddfb74957abf62d92bd6be559bdb
#
_entry.id   941eddfb74957abf62d92bd6be559bdb
#
_cell.length_a   1.000
_cell.length_b   1.000
_cell.length_c   1.000
_cell.angle_alpha   90.00
_cell.angle_beta   90.00
_cell.angle_gamma   90.00
#
_symmetry.space_group_name_H-M   'P 1'
#
loop_
_entity.id
_entity.type
_entity.pdbx_description
1 polymer ?
#
loop_
_entity_poly.entity_id
_entity_poly.type
_entity_poly.pdbx_seq_one_letter_code
_entity_poly.pdbx_strand_id
1 'polypeptide(L)'
;MVIPLLGDAQPAYATRRNPRIKSMGAGVDVVMRRLGHAPMPWQRYASAVANEVDPYQPRRWRYDVVLITVPRQCGKTTWMLDTLGHRLISFNNHHSIMTAQTGKDARKRWDSLVKTFDAKRRTSEFKVRESSGSESLVYLRRSSDLMPFAPTPKSVHGDTKNDVGIDEAWAFDSAGGYDLMAAVQPTQLTISDSQLIIVSTRGTSKSTWLNGLIEQGRASVGDPDSRMAYIEFSADPEAAARDPFSDETLAFHPAIGHTQTASKIRSLYTGDLAVWYRSYLNLESPISDDAVIDLAIWDSLADDHPGPMYGADAGGAIPAPSQVHVSYDVAYDRSAATIVGAWFDDDGLHMQVLASREGVEWLQSTLANMARAGYASITADDVGPTRTVTEDMRADLPGAVHTLTVREYATACQLFTDRVKDGLITHDAHPTMRTSLQNAKLRPFGGAMAFDPMRSPGPIDALRAASIAVYKATKANANGFQLFFT
;
A
#
# COMPACT_ATOMS: atom_id res chain seq x y z
N MET A 1 11.48 -9.31 -26.00
CA MET A 1 11.36 -10.61 -26.73
C MET A 1 9.98 -11.17 -26.38
N VAL A 2 9.08 -11.23 -27.35
CA VAL A 2 7.70 -11.71 -27.16
C VAL A 2 7.70 -13.19 -26.75
N ILE A 3 6.93 -13.52 -25.69
CA ILE A 3 6.76 -14.91 -25.26
C ILE A 3 5.54 -15.47 -26.00
N PRO A 4 5.68 -16.41 -26.95
CA PRO A 4 4.63 -16.79 -27.89
C PRO A 4 3.34 -17.37 -27.27
N LEU A 5 3.43 -17.85 -26.02
CA LEU A 5 2.29 -18.45 -25.29
C LEU A 5 1.42 -17.44 -24.55
N LEU A 6 1.79 -16.16 -24.49
CA LEU A 6 1.15 -15.15 -23.64
C LEU A 6 0.10 -14.29 -24.37
N GLY A 7 -0.09 -14.46 -25.67
CA GLY A 7 -0.97 -13.61 -26.44
C GLY A 7 -0.41 -12.18 -26.56
N ASP A 8 -1.30 -11.18 -26.62
CA ASP A 8 -0.91 -9.77 -26.82
C ASP A 8 -0.34 -9.14 -25.55
N ALA A 9 -0.83 -9.52 -24.35
CA ALA A 9 -0.32 -9.04 -23.07
C ALA A 9 1.01 -9.72 -22.73
N GLN A 10 2.01 -8.92 -22.37
CA GLN A 10 3.34 -9.42 -21.99
C GLN A 10 3.59 -9.16 -20.49
N PRO A 11 4.20 -10.12 -19.77
CA PRO A 11 4.62 -9.90 -18.39
C PRO A 11 5.81 -8.94 -18.32
N ALA A 12 5.87 -8.14 -17.28
CA ALA A 12 7.05 -7.32 -16.96
C ALA A 12 8.25 -8.22 -16.59
N TYR A 13 7.98 -9.30 -15.84
CA TYR A 13 8.96 -10.32 -15.48
C TYR A 13 8.36 -11.71 -15.64
N ALA A 14 9.09 -12.65 -16.21
CA ALA A 14 8.65 -14.04 -16.28
C ALA A 14 9.82 -15.01 -16.36
N THR A 15 9.82 -16.00 -15.48
CA THR A 15 10.67 -17.20 -15.62
C THR A 15 10.37 -17.88 -16.93
N ARG A 16 11.38 -18.09 -17.76
CA ARG A 16 11.22 -18.65 -19.11
C ARG A 16 10.89 -20.14 -19.06
N ARG A 17 9.86 -20.53 -19.79
CA ARG A 17 9.56 -21.94 -20.03
C ARG A 17 10.71 -22.58 -20.81
N ASN A 18 11.26 -23.69 -20.30
CA ASN A 18 12.22 -24.49 -21.08
C ASN A 18 11.49 -25.64 -21.82
N PRO A 19 11.32 -25.57 -23.15
CA PRO A 19 10.55 -26.56 -23.89
C PRO A 19 11.17 -27.97 -23.88
N ARG A 20 12.46 -28.09 -23.51
CA ARG A 20 13.16 -29.38 -23.40
C ARG A 20 12.86 -30.09 -22.08
N ILE A 21 12.32 -29.37 -21.08
CA ILE A 21 11.97 -29.93 -19.79
C ILE A 21 10.50 -30.36 -19.81
N LYS A 22 10.22 -31.56 -19.30
CA LYS A 22 8.86 -32.06 -19.14
C LYS A 22 8.07 -31.13 -18.23
N SER A 23 6.85 -30.81 -18.64
CA SER A 23 5.89 -30.09 -17.81
C SER A 23 4.56 -30.82 -17.76
N MET A 24 3.92 -30.79 -16.59
CA MET A 24 2.58 -31.32 -16.39
C MET A 24 1.49 -30.25 -16.53
N GLY A 25 1.86 -29.04 -16.93
CA GLY A 25 0.94 -27.89 -17.07
C GLY A 25 -0.23 -28.13 -18.00
N ALA A 26 -0.07 -28.93 -19.07
CA ALA A 26 -1.19 -29.32 -19.93
C ALA A 26 -2.31 -30.07 -19.17
N GLY A 27 -1.97 -30.83 -18.14
CA GLY A 27 -2.93 -31.49 -17.26
C GLY A 27 -3.77 -30.48 -16.46
N VAL A 28 -3.15 -29.40 -15.98
CA VAL A 28 -3.86 -28.29 -15.32
C VAL A 28 -4.85 -27.64 -16.26
N ASP A 29 -4.44 -27.33 -17.51
CA ASP A 29 -5.32 -26.74 -18.53
C ASP A 29 -6.54 -27.64 -18.84
N VAL A 30 -6.35 -28.95 -18.85
CA VAL A 30 -7.44 -29.92 -19.04
C VAL A 30 -8.42 -29.89 -17.86
N VAL A 31 -7.89 -29.84 -16.61
CA VAL A 31 -8.72 -29.76 -15.42
C VAL A 31 -9.47 -28.44 -15.38
N MET A 32 -8.83 -27.30 -15.64
CA MET A 32 -9.49 -26.00 -15.75
C MET A 32 -10.70 -26.03 -16.68
N ARG A 33 -10.53 -26.55 -17.90
CA ARG A 33 -11.64 -26.67 -18.86
C ARG A 33 -12.76 -27.56 -18.39
N ARG A 34 -12.44 -28.69 -17.75
CA ARG A 34 -13.44 -29.63 -17.21
C ARG A 34 -14.23 -29.04 -16.03
N LEU A 35 -13.59 -28.11 -15.31
CA LEU A 35 -14.22 -27.36 -14.23
C LEU A 35 -15.00 -26.13 -14.73
N GLY A 36 -15.07 -25.91 -16.03
CA GLY A 36 -15.78 -24.79 -16.67
C GLY A 36 -14.97 -23.50 -16.78
N HIS A 37 -13.67 -23.55 -16.50
CA HIS A 37 -12.78 -22.41 -16.58
C HIS A 37 -12.00 -22.46 -17.92
N ALA A 38 -12.21 -21.51 -18.81
CA ALA A 38 -11.39 -21.35 -19.99
C ALA A 38 -10.06 -20.68 -19.62
N PRO A 39 -8.90 -21.38 -19.67
CA PRO A 39 -7.65 -20.79 -19.25
C PRO A 39 -7.20 -19.69 -20.22
N MET A 40 -6.94 -18.51 -19.67
CA MET A 40 -6.34 -17.38 -20.40
C MET A 40 -4.88 -17.70 -20.79
N PRO A 41 -4.31 -17.02 -21.79
CA PRO A 41 -2.94 -17.27 -22.24
C PRO A 41 -1.90 -17.23 -21.09
N TRP A 42 -2.00 -16.25 -20.20
CA TRP A 42 -1.10 -16.14 -19.05
C TRP A 42 -1.22 -17.33 -18.10
N GLN A 43 -2.43 -17.83 -17.85
CA GLN A 43 -2.67 -19.00 -17.00
C GLN A 43 -2.08 -20.28 -17.59
N ARG A 44 -2.19 -20.46 -18.88
CA ARG A 44 -1.56 -21.58 -19.62
C ARG A 44 -0.04 -21.50 -19.54
N TYR A 45 0.54 -20.30 -19.68
CA TYR A 45 1.95 -20.09 -19.49
C TYR A 45 2.40 -20.40 -18.05
N ALA A 46 1.70 -19.87 -17.06
CA ALA A 46 1.94 -20.13 -15.64
C ALA A 46 1.85 -21.64 -15.34
N SER A 47 0.82 -22.34 -15.87
CA SER A 47 0.70 -23.79 -15.73
C SER A 47 1.90 -24.52 -16.34
N ALA A 48 2.36 -24.11 -17.51
CA ALA A 48 3.48 -24.73 -18.18
C ALA A 48 4.81 -24.56 -17.42
N VAL A 49 5.05 -23.38 -16.83
CA VAL A 49 6.26 -23.08 -16.05
C VAL A 49 6.19 -23.72 -14.66
N ALA A 50 5.13 -23.47 -13.91
CA ALA A 50 4.98 -23.91 -12.51
C ALA A 50 5.03 -25.44 -12.37
N ASN A 51 4.66 -26.17 -13.40
CA ASN A 51 4.62 -27.63 -13.38
C ASN A 51 5.77 -28.27 -14.21
N GLU A 52 6.89 -27.57 -14.40
CA GLU A 52 8.12 -28.17 -14.90
C GLU A 52 8.68 -29.17 -13.88
N VAL A 53 9.06 -30.35 -14.40
CA VAL A 53 9.66 -31.42 -13.59
C VAL A 53 11.17 -31.27 -13.62
N ASP A 54 11.84 -31.46 -12.50
CA ASP A 54 13.29 -31.40 -12.43
C ASP A 54 13.89 -32.45 -13.40
N PRO A 55 14.78 -32.07 -14.32
CA PRO A 55 15.31 -32.97 -15.34
C PRO A 55 16.22 -34.07 -14.75
N TYR A 56 16.79 -33.85 -13.57
CA TYR A 56 17.68 -34.79 -12.89
C TYR A 56 16.97 -35.60 -11.80
N GLN A 57 15.85 -35.10 -11.31
CA GLN A 57 15.03 -35.70 -10.27
C GLN A 57 13.55 -35.76 -10.71
N PRO A 58 13.11 -36.75 -11.50
CA PRO A 58 11.78 -36.79 -12.12
C PRO A 58 10.58 -36.84 -11.18
N ARG A 59 10.83 -36.98 -9.86
CA ARG A 59 9.80 -36.90 -8.79
C ARG A 59 9.81 -35.55 -8.07
N ARG A 60 10.54 -34.56 -8.57
CA ARG A 60 10.67 -33.25 -7.99
C ARG A 60 10.20 -32.19 -8.98
N TRP A 61 9.55 -31.13 -8.48
CA TRP A 61 9.32 -29.94 -9.27
C TRP A 61 10.63 -29.21 -9.52
N ARG A 62 10.77 -28.59 -10.68
CA ARG A 62 11.92 -27.75 -10.99
C ARG A 62 11.98 -26.54 -10.05
N TYR A 63 10.83 -26.01 -9.67
CA TYR A 63 10.71 -24.85 -8.79
C TYR A 63 10.04 -25.25 -7.49
N ASP A 64 10.70 -25.00 -6.37
CA ASP A 64 10.16 -25.23 -5.04
C ASP A 64 9.17 -24.12 -4.65
N VAL A 65 9.35 -22.91 -5.22
CA VAL A 65 8.48 -21.75 -5.02
C VAL A 65 7.99 -21.23 -6.37
N VAL A 66 6.69 -20.97 -6.46
CA VAL A 66 6.06 -20.28 -7.59
C VAL A 66 5.38 -19.04 -7.06
N LEU A 67 5.83 -17.86 -7.49
CA LEU A 67 5.20 -16.58 -7.18
C LEU A 67 4.60 -15.97 -8.43
N ILE A 68 3.33 -15.62 -8.36
CA ILE A 68 2.62 -14.93 -9.46
C ILE A 68 1.96 -13.68 -8.93
N THR A 69 2.27 -12.55 -9.55
CA THR A 69 1.59 -11.28 -9.28
C THR A 69 0.91 -10.76 -10.54
N VAL A 70 -0.39 -10.53 -10.43
CA VAL A 70 -1.24 -10.00 -11.51
C VAL A 70 -2.27 -9.03 -10.92
N PRO A 71 -2.84 -8.12 -11.71
CA PRO A 71 -3.91 -7.23 -11.25
C PRO A 71 -5.11 -7.99 -10.64
N ARG A 72 -5.96 -7.26 -9.96
CA ARG A 72 -7.22 -7.83 -9.45
C ARG A 72 -8.08 -8.37 -10.58
N GLN A 73 -8.86 -9.41 -10.28
CA GLN A 73 -9.82 -10.03 -11.20
C GLN A 73 -9.20 -10.67 -12.47
N CYS A 74 -7.90 -10.94 -12.46
CA CYS A 74 -7.21 -11.64 -13.56
C CYS A 74 -7.25 -13.18 -13.43
N GLY A 75 -8.03 -13.74 -12.49
CA GLY A 75 -8.18 -15.21 -12.38
C GLY A 75 -7.03 -15.92 -11.66
N LYS A 76 -6.21 -15.22 -10.83
CA LYS A 76 -5.10 -15.80 -10.07
C LYS A 76 -5.55 -16.89 -9.10
N THR A 77 -6.60 -16.61 -8.32
CA THR A 77 -7.18 -17.56 -7.37
C THR A 77 -7.72 -18.81 -8.06
N THR A 78 -8.43 -18.63 -9.21
CA THR A 78 -8.94 -19.73 -10.03
C THR A 78 -7.80 -20.62 -10.51
N TRP A 79 -6.73 -20.03 -11.06
CA TRP A 79 -5.57 -20.78 -11.52
C TRP A 79 -4.89 -21.58 -10.38
N MET A 80 -4.71 -20.99 -9.21
CA MET A 80 -4.12 -21.67 -8.05
C MET A 80 -5.00 -22.85 -7.61
N LEU A 81 -6.31 -22.62 -7.45
CA LEU A 81 -7.25 -23.64 -7.04
C LEU A 81 -7.32 -24.80 -8.04
N ASP A 82 -7.34 -24.51 -9.33
CA ASP A 82 -7.38 -25.52 -10.37
C ASP A 82 -6.06 -26.30 -10.49
N THR A 83 -4.93 -25.66 -10.18
CA THR A 83 -3.64 -26.32 -10.07
C THR A 83 -3.62 -27.29 -8.89
N LEU A 84 -4.07 -26.88 -7.71
CA LEU A 84 -4.20 -27.75 -6.54
C LEU A 84 -5.23 -28.86 -6.80
N GLY A 85 -6.34 -28.52 -7.47
CA GLY A 85 -7.36 -29.48 -7.89
C GLY A 85 -6.84 -30.53 -8.86
N HIS A 86 -6.00 -30.12 -9.84
CA HIS A 86 -5.32 -31.06 -10.74
C HIS A 86 -4.46 -32.05 -9.95
N ARG A 87 -3.69 -31.57 -8.97
CA ARG A 87 -2.83 -32.42 -8.16
C ARG A 87 -3.63 -33.38 -7.28
N LEU A 88 -4.71 -32.90 -6.68
CA LEU A 88 -5.64 -33.71 -5.88
C LEU A 88 -6.15 -34.94 -6.66
N ILE A 89 -6.52 -34.78 -7.95
CA ILE A 89 -7.09 -35.88 -8.72
C ILE A 89 -6.08 -36.69 -9.57
N SER A 90 -4.85 -36.17 -9.73
CA SER A 90 -3.84 -36.77 -10.62
C SER A 90 -2.75 -37.55 -9.87
N PHE A 91 -2.45 -37.17 -8.64
CA PHE A 91 -1.36 -37.76 -7.86
C PHE A 91 -1.88 -38.66 -6.72
N ASN A 92 -1.13 -39.71 -6.38
CA ASN A 92 -1.49 -40.59 -5.27
C ASN A 92 -0.88 -40.09 -3.97
N ASN A 93 -1.62 -40.21 -2.86
CA ASN A 93 -1.18 -39.80 -1.52
C ASN A 93 -0.61 -38.37 -1.51
N HIS A 94 -1.28 -37.47 -2.18
CA HIS A 94 -0.85 -36.08 -2.35
C HIS A 94 -1.65 -35.18 -1.43
N HIS A 95 -0.97 -34.54 -0.49
CA HIS A 95 -1.57 -33.77 0.58
C HIS A 95 -1.31 -32.28 0.37
N SER A 96 -2.35 -31.52 0.09
CA SER A 96 -2.25 -30.09 -0.18
C SER A 96 -2.99 -29.28 0.88
N ILE A 97 -2.45 -28.11 1.20
CA ILE A 97 -3.13 -27.12 2.04
C ILE A 97 -3.18 -25.77 1.34
N MET A 98 -4.14 -24.94 1.74
CA MET A 98 -4.26 -23.60 1.21
C MET A 98 -4.70 -22.58 2.25
N THR A 99 -4.21 -21.36 2.12
CA THR A 99 -4.62 -20.23 2.95
C THR A 99 -4.87 -18.96 2.13
N ALA A 100 -5.39 -17.94 2.80
CA ALA A 100 -5.62 -16.61 2.27
C ALA A 100 -5.42 -15.57 3.38
N GLN A 101 -5.91 -14.34 3.20
CA GLN A 101 -5.83 -13.26 4.19
C GLN A 101 -6.28 -13.70 5.60
N THR A 102 -7.34 -14.48 5.66
CA THR A 102 -7.91 -15.02 6.91
C THR A 102 -8.32 -16.49 6.73
N GLY A 103 -8.48 -17.22 7.82
CA GLY A 103 -9.02 -18.59 7.77
C GLY A 103 -10.43 -18.65 7.15
N LYS A 104 -11.26 -17.62 7.35
CA LYS A 104 -12.59 -17.50 6.73
C LYS A 104 -12.46 -17.36 5.20
N ASP A 105 -11.51 -16.59 4.72
CA ASP A 105 -11.28 -16.43 3.28
C ASP A 105 -10.70 -17.71 2.67
N ALA A 106 -9.79 -18.39 3.36
CA ALA A 106 -9.27 -19.69 2.94
C ALA A 106 -10.41 -20.70 2.79
N ARG A 107 -11.29 -20.80 3.79
CA ARG A 107 -12.47 -21.67 3.74
C ARG A 107 -13.39 -21.32 2.57
N LYS A 108 -13.68 -20.04 2.33
CA LYS A 108 -14.53 -19.61 1.22
C LYS A 108 -13.98 -20.07 -0.14
N ARG A 109 -12.65 -19.99 -0.35
CA ARG A 109 -12.00 -20.47 -1.57
C ARG A 109 -12.06 -22.00 -1.69
N TRP A 110 -11.81 -22.69 -0.61
CA TRP A 110 -11.94 -24.14 -0.55
C TRP A 110 -13.38 -24.60 -0.83
N ASP A 111 -14.40 -23.96 -0.23
CA ASP A 111 -15.82 -24.21 -0.52
C ASP A 111 -16.15 -24.02 -2.00
N SER A 112 -15.54 -23.02 -2.65
CA SER A 112 -15.69 -22.79 -4.09
C SER A 112 -15.18 -23.99 -4.87
N LEU A 113 -14.00 -24.52 -4.53
CA LEU A 113 -13.45 -25.70 -5.21
C LEU A 113 -14.31 -26.95 -4.99
N VAL A 114 -14.80 -27.18 -3.76
CA VAL A 114 -15.75 -28.27 -3.44
C VAL A 114 -16.99 -28.20 -4.30
N LYS A 115 -17.54 -27.00 -4.52
CA LYS A 115 -18.69 -26.78 -5.42
C LYS A 115 -18.32 -27.03 -6.87
N THR A 116 -17.18 -26.53 -7.33
CA THR A 116 -16.72 -26.67 -8.71
C THR A 116 -16.50 -28.15 -9.10
N PHE A 117 -15.99 -28.97 -8.18
CA PHE A 117 -15.90 -30.42 -8.37
C PHE A 117 -17.24 -31.15 -8.28
N ASP A 118 -18.31 -30.47 -7.86
CA ASP A 118 -19.58 -31.10 -7.46
C ASP A 118 -19.37 -32.26 -6.45
N ALA A 119 -18.38 -32.08 -5.58
CA ALA A 119 -17.84 -33.15 -4.75
C ALA A 119 -18.88 -33.73 -3.75
N LYS A 120 -19.83 -32.92 -3.31
CA LYS A 120 -20.91 -33.34 -2.43
C LYS A 120 -21.92 -34.30 -3.09
N ARG A 121 -22.05 -34.26 -4.40
CA ARG A 121 -22.89 -35.18 -5.18
C ARG A 121 -22.11 -36.40 -5.64
N ARG A 122 -20.82 -36.26 -5.88
CA ARG A 122 -19.94 -37.34 -6.35
C ARG A 122 -19.30 -38.10 -5.19
N THR A 123 -20.12 -38.60 -4.28
CA THR A 123 -19.67 -39.26 -3.01
C THR A 123 -18.90 -40.55 -3.21
N SER A 124 -19.02 -41.22 -4.36
CA SER A 124 -18.19 -42.37 -4.74
C SER A 124 -16.75 -42.01 -5.08
N GLU A 125 -16.49 -40.73 -5.37
CA GLU A 125 -15.16 -40.21 -5.76
C GLU A 125 -14.57 -39.30 -4.70
N PHE A 126 -15.42 -38.54 -4.01
CA PHE A 126 -14.99 -37.55 -3.04
C PHE A 126 -15.62 -37.76 -1.65
N LYS A 127 -14.80 -37.46 -0.63
CA LYS A 127 -15.28 -37.31 0.74
C LYS A 127 -15.03 -35.87 1.17
N VAL A 128 -16.10 -35.18 1.59
CA VAL A 128 -16.04 -33.80 2.06
C VAL A 128 -16.30 -33.77 3.56
N ARG A 129 -15.43 -33.07 4.30
CA ARG A 129 -15.65 -32.73 5.72
C ARG A 129 -15.77 -31.21 5.83
N GLU A 130 -16.78 -30.73 6.54
CA GLU A 130 -17.07 -29.28 6.64
C GLU A 130 -16.99 -28.77 8.09
N SER A 131 -16.67 -29.64 9.06
CA SER A 131 -16.54 -29.24 10.46
C SER A 131 -15.41 -28.26 10.63
N SER A 132 -15.68 -27.14 11.33
CA SER A 132 -14.71 -26.06 11.53
C SER A 132 -13.41 -26.61 12.14
N GLY A 133 -12.28 -26.25 11.52
CA GLY A 133 -10.94 -26.68 11.91
C GLY A 133 -10.55 -28.10 11.45
N SER A 134 -11.45 -28.81 10.74
CA SER A 134 -11.16 -30.13 10.15
C SER A 134 -11.70 -30.28 8.73
N GLU A 135 -11.88 -29.12 8.04
CA GLU A 135 -12.33 -29.09 6.66
C GLU A 135 -11.35 -29.85 5.76
N SER A 136 -11.89 -30.76 4.94
CA SER A 136 -11.07 -31.48 3.96
C SER A 136 -11.88 -31.94 2.76
N LEU A 137 -11.27 -31.86 1.59
CA LEU A 137 -11.74 -32.47 0.34
C LEU A 137 -10.79 -33.63 0.01
N VAL A 138 -11.26 -34.85 0.13
CA VAL A 138 -10.48 -36.07 -0.13
C VAL A 138 -10.93 -36.67 -1.45
N TYR A 139 -10.00 -36.94 -2.38
CA TYR A 139 -10.27 -37.74 -3.59
C TYR A 139 -9.93 -39.21 -3.31
N LEU A 140 -10.96 -40.04 -3.19
CA LEU A 140 -10.87 -41.42 -2.68
C LEU A 140 -10.01 -42.31 -3.59
N ARG A 141 -10.06 -42.13 -4.90
CA ARG A 141 -9.31 -42.97 -5.87
C ARG A 141 -7.79 -42.81 -5.77
N ARG A 142 -7.31 -41.72 -5.17
CA ARG A 142 -5.88 -41.41 -5.05
C ARG A 142 -5.41 -41.27 -3.61
N SER A 143 -6.32 -41.35 -2.63
CA SER A 143 -6.03 -41.06 -1.22
C SER A 143 -5.35 -39.69 -1.03
N SER A 144 -5.74 -38.71 -1.84
CA SER A 144 -5.18 -37.37 -1.84
C SER A 144 -6.19 -36.38 -1.25
N ASP A 145 -5.71 -35.33 -0.61
CA ASP A 145 -6.59 -34.35 0.03
C ASP A 145 -6.13 -32.90 -0.17
N LEU A 146 -7.10 -31.99 0.01
CA LEU A 146 -6.88 -30.54 0.03
C LEU A 146 -7.67 -29.95 1.21
N MET A 147 -6.98 -29.20 2.06
CA MET A 147 -7.52 -28.62 3.27
C MET A 147 -7.26 -27.10 3.31
N PRO A 148 -8.23 -26.28 3.74
CA PRO A 148 -7.96 -24.89 4.08
C PRO A 148 -7.33 -24.80 5.47
N PHE A 149 -6.50 -23.78 5.71
CA PHE A 149 -5.98 -23.50 7.05
C PHE A 149 -5.96 -21.99 7.32
N ALA A 150 -6.00 -21.60 8.59
CA ALA A 150 -5.85 -20.21 8.99
C ALA A 150 -4.37 -19.82 8.93
N PRO A 151 -4.02 -18.59 8.47
CA PRO A 151 -2.63 -18.15 8.38
C PRO A 151 -2.05 -17.79 9.76
N THR A 152 -1.96 -18.80 10.65
CA THR A 152 -1.41 -18.65 12.00
C THR A 152 -0.34 -19.71 12.27
N PRO A 153 0.68 -19.41 13.10
CA PRO A 153 1.77 -20.36 13.39
C PRO A 153 1.30 -21.72 13.91
N LYS A 154 0.14 -21.78 14.56
CA LYS A 154 -0.38 -22.99 15.20
C LYS A 154 -1.30 -23.84 14.31
N SER A 155 -1.64 -23.38 13.12
CA SER A 155 -2.66 -24.02 12.28
C SER A 155 -2.14 -25.14 11.38
N VAL A 156 -0.82 -25.30 11.26
CA VAL A 156 -0.18 -26.33 10.43
C VAL A 156 0.86 -27.06 11.29
N HIS A 157 0.44 -28.11 11.97
CA HIS A 157 1.35 -28.91 12.78
C HIS A 157 1.21 -30.41 12.47
N GLY A 158 2.35 -31.09 12.38
CA GLY A 158 2.47 -32.55 12.51
C GLY A 158 2.38 -33.37 11.22
N ASP A 159 1.78 -32.89 10.15
CA ASP A 159 1.64 -33.62 8.90
C ASP A 159 2.52 -33.07 7.77
N THR A 160 3.06 -33.96 6.96
CA THR A 160 3.78 -33.56 5.75
C THR A 160 2.82 -33.08 4.65
N LYS A 161 3.21 -32.06 3.91
CA LYS A 161 2.40 -31.47 2.82
C LYS A 161 3.22 -31.37 1.53
N ASN A 162 2.61 -31.84 0.43
CA ASN A 162 3.21 -31.70 -0.89
C ASN A 162 3.06 -30.26 -1.40
N ASP A 163 1.83 -29.71 -1.34
CA ASP A 163 1.62 -28.36 -1.84
C ASP A 163 1.06 -27.44 -0.76
N VAL A 164 1.52 -26.20 -0.82
CA VAL A 164 0.95 -25.11 -0.03
C VAL A 164 0.56 -23.97 -0.97
N GLY A 165 -0.72 -23.63 -1.01
CA GLY A 165 -1.25 -22.49 -1.77
C GLY A 165 -1.46 -21.29 -0.83
N ILE A 166 -0.92 -20.13 -1.19
CA ILE A 166 -1.13 -18.87 -0.47
C ILE A 166 -1.75 -17.86 -1.44
N ASP A 167 -3.01 -17.48 -1.16
CA ASP A 167 -3.71 -16.44 -1.93
C ASP A 167 -3.68 -15.10 -1.19
N GLU A 168 -3.57 -14.00 -1.94
CA GLU A 168 -3.56 -12.63 -1.42
C GLU A 168 -2.41 -12.38 -0.42
N ALA A 169 -1.19 -12.75 -0.81
CA ALA A 169 0.01 -12.60 0.02
C ALA A 169 0.30 -11.14 0.43
N TRP A 170 -0.29 -10.15 -0.26
CA TRP A 170 -0.20 -8.74 0.10
C TRP A 170 -0.74 -8.41 1.50
N ALA A 171 -1.58 -9.30 2.07
CA ALA A 171 -2.17 -9.08 3.38
C ALA A 171 -1.18 -9.26 4.54
N PHE A 172 0.01 -9.81 4.29
CA PHE A 172 1.00 -10.12 5.32
C PHE A 172 2.12 -9.09 5.33
N ASP A 173 2.41 -8.55 6.51
CA ASP A 173 3.66 -7.88 6.80
C ASP A 173 4.81 -8.91 6.98
N SER A 174 6.03 -8.45 7.23
CA SER A 174 7.17 -9.36 7.40
C SER A 174 6.97 -10.34 8.56
N ALA A 175 6.44 -9.90 9.69
CA ALA A 175 6.24 -10.76 10.86
C ALA A 175 5.20 -11.84 10.56
N GLY A 176 4.04 -11.48 10.03
CA GLY A 176 2.99 -12.42 9.65
C GLY A 176 3.42 -13.40 8.55
N GLY A 177 4.21 -12.93 7.58
CA GLY A 177 4.78 -13.76 6.52
C GLY A 177 5.81 -14.75 7.04
N TYR A 178 6.72 -14.33 7.93
CA TYR A 178 7.69 -15.21 8.56
C TYR A 178 7.02 -16.24 9.46
N ASP A 179 6.03 -15.86 10.24
CA ASP A 179 5.25 -16.77 11.07
C ASP A 179 4.53 -17.83 10.23
N LEU A 180 3.95 -17.43 9.10
CA LEU A 180 3.32 -18.34 8.15
C LEU A 180 4.35 -19.33 7.58
N MET A 181 5.51 -18.85 7.15
CA MET A 181 6.56 -19.69 6.60
C MET A 181 7.18 -20.62 7.64
N ALA A 182 7.34 -20.18 8.88
CA ALA A 182 7.79 -21.02 9.99
C ALA A 182 6.82 -22.19 10.28
N ALA A 183 5.52 -22.00 10.02
CA ALA A 183 4.54 -23.09 10.11
C ALA A 183 4.57 -24.03 8.89
N VAL A 184 4.77 -23.50 7.69
CA VAL A 184 4.68 -24.22 6.42
C VAL A 184 5.95 -25.03 6.10
N GLN A 185 7.14 -24.38 6.17
CA GLN A 185 8.41 -25.00 5.73
C GLN A 185 8.71 -26.38 6.36
N PRO A 186 8.49 -26.58 7.67
CA PRO A 186 8.74 -27.91 8.27
C PRO A 186 7.89 -29.01 7.66
N THR A 187 6.67 -28.71 7.20
CA THR A 187 5.75 -29.70 6.61
C THR A 187 6.23 -30.20 5.24
N GLN A 188 7.07 -29.44 4.56
CA GLN A 188 7.58 -29.73 3.23
C GLN A 188 9.01 -30.31 3.24
N LEU A 189 9.71 -30.22 4.34
CA LEU A 189 11.17 -30.52 4.43
C LEU A 189 11.53 -31.93 3.97
N THR A 190 10.70 -32.92 4.23
CA THR A 190 10.94 -34.33 3.92
C THR A 190 10.28 -34.79 2.61
N ILE A 191 9.55 -33.90 1.94
CA ILE A 191 8.79 -34.20 0.72
C ILE A 191 9.54 -33.71 -0.51
N SER A 192 9.97 -34.63 -1.38
CA SER A 192 10.78 -34.30 -2.55
C SER A 192 10.01 -33.57 -3.65
N ASP A 193 8.70 -33.79 -3.76
CA ASP A 193 7.80 -33.19 -4.73
C ASP A 193 6.97 -32.03 -4.14
N SER A 194 7.47 -31.41 -3.06
CA SER A 194 6.80 -30.25 -2.45
C SER A 194 6.91 -28.99 -3.30
N GLN A 195 5.87 -28.16 -3.23
CA GLN A 195 5.87 -26.85 -3.87
C GLN A 195 5.03 -25.83 -3.08
N LEU A 196 5.56 -24.61 -2.96
CA LEU A 196 4.87 -23.44 -2.44
C LEU A 196 4.36 -22.59 -3.61
N ILE A 197 3.05 -22.41 -3.70
CA ILE A 197 2.39 -21.60 -4.74
C ILE A 197 1.81 -20.34 -4.10
N ILE A 198 2.34 -19.18 -4.45
CA ILE A 198 1.91 -17.89 -3.93
C ILE A 198 1.32 -17.07 -5.07
N VAL A 199 0.09 -16.60 -4.89
CA VAL A 199 -0.55 -15.70 -5.86
C VAL A 199 -1.02 -14.44 -5.16
N SER A 200 -0.77 -13.29 -5.78
CA SER A 200 -1.12 -12.00 -5.20
C SER A 200 -1.36 -10.93 -6.26
N THR A 201 -1.90 -9.82 -5.83
CA THR A 201 -1.77 -8.50 -6.47
C THR A 201 -0.73 -7.71 -5.69
N ARG A 202 -0.16 -6.65 -6.25
CA ARG A 202 0.74 -5.75 -5.52
C ARG A 202 0.08 -5.26 -4.23
N GLY A 203 0.86 -5.22 -3.17
CA GLY A 203 0.41 -4.73 -1.87
C GLY A 203 0.76 -3.26 -1.64
N THR A 204 0.61 -2.83 -0.40
CA THR A 204 1.02 -1.53 0.10
C THR A 204 2.48 -1.55 0.55
N SER A 205 3.01 -0.42 1.01
CA SER A 205 4.29 -0.34 1.71
C SER A 205 4.35 -1.26 2.95
N LYS A 206 3.21 -1.56 3.57
CA LYS A 206 3.10 -2.48 4.72
C LYS A 206 3.15 -3.96 4.34
N SER A 207 2.95 -4.28 3.07
CA SER A 207 3.04 -5.66 2.56
C SER A 207 4.50 -6.11 2.41
N THR A 208 5.29 -5.89 3.44
CA THR A 208 6.76 -6.00 3.40
C THR A 208 7.25 -7.40 3.09
N TRP A 209 6.49 -8.43 3.49
CA TRP A 209 6.79 -9.82 3.13
C TRP A 209 6.66 -10.05 1.61
N LEU A 210 5.52 -9.68 1.02
CA LEU A 210 5.30 -9.82 -0.42
C LEU A 210 6.30 -8.97 -1.23
N ASN A 211 6.58 -7.74 -0.78
CA ASN A 211 7.53 -6.86 -1.46
C ASN A 211 8.92 -7.49 -1.52
N GLY A 212 9.39 -8.10 -0.42
CA GLY A 212 10.64 -8.85 -0.41
C GLY A 212 10.64 -10.09 -1.33
N LEU A 213 9.52 -10.80 -1.41
CA LEU A 213 9.36 -11.94 -2.34
C LEU A 213 9.36 -11.48 -3.81
N ILE A 214 8.78 -10.34 -4.13
CA ILE A 214 8.80 -9.77 -5.48
C ILE A 214 10.23 -9.43 -5.91
N GLU A 215 11.02 -8.80 -5.04
CA GLU A 215 12.44 -8.51 -5.33
C GLU A 215 13.24 -9.80 -5.58
N GLN A 216 13.07 -10.82 -4.74
CA GLN A 216 13.66 -12.13 -4.95
C GLN A 216 13.20 -12.77 -6.26
N GLY A 217 11.91 -12.67 -6.57
CA GLY A 217 11.32 -13.17 -7.81
C GLY A 217 11.91 -12.51 -9.05
N ARG A 218 12.03 -11.19 -9.06
CA ARG A 218 12.65 -10.44 -10.16
C ARG A 218 14.09 -10.83 -10.37
N ALA A 219 14.86 -10.97 -9.28
CA ALA A 219 16.25 -11.44 -9.34
C ALA A 219 16.37 -12.88 -9.88
N SER A 220 15.38 -13.75 -9.61
CA SER A 220 15.38 -15.15 -10.03
C SER A 220 15.14 -15.38 -11.52
N VAL A 221 14.53 -14.41 -12.23
CA VAL A 221 14.08 -14.59 -13.63
C VAL A 221 15.24 -14.90 -14.60
N GLY A 222 16.42 -14.37 -14.35
CA GLY A 222 17.62 -14.58 -15.18
C GLY A 222 18.53 -15.71 -14.70
N ASP A 223 18.27 -16.28 -13.53
CA ASP A 223 19.10 -17.30 -12.89
C ASP A 223 18.64 -18.72 -13.30
N PRO A 224 19.45 -19.47 -14.07
CA PRO A 224 19.10 -20.82 -14.51
C PRO A 224 19.05 -21.84 -13.36
N ASP A 225 19.74 -21.57 -12.26
CA ASP A 225 19.84 -22.45 -11.09
C ASP A 225 18.78 -22.12 -10.03
N SER A 226 18.02 -21.06 -10.23
CA SER A 226 16.96 -20.66 -9.30
C SER A 226 15.91 -21.75 -9.15
N ARG A 227 15.53 -22.00 -7.89
CA ARG A 227 14.42 -22.86 -7.50
C ARG A 227 13.10 -22.10 -7.36
N MET A 228 13.08 -20.83 -7.75
CA MET A 228 11.90 -19.96 -7.75
C MET A 228 11.46 -19.63 -9.17
N ALA A 229 10.19 -19.91 -9.50
CA ALA A 229 9.54 -19.39 -10.70
C ALA A 229 8.79 -18.11 -10.35
N TYR A 230 8.98 -17.06 -11.14
CA TYR A 230 8.32 -15.79 -10.96
C TYR A 230 7.63 -15.31 -12.24
N ILE A 231 6.39 -14.84 -12.11
CA ILE A 231 5.62 -14.27 -13.21
C ILE A 231 4.94 -13.00 -12.68
N GLU A 232 5.23 -11.87 -13.30
CA GLU A 232 4.66 -10.57 -12.95
C GLU A 232 4.04 -9.90 -14.17
N PHE A 233 2.74 -9.63 -14.09
CA PHE A 233 2.06 -8.73 -15.00
C PHE A 233 1.81 -7.40 -14.30
N SER A 234 2.60 -6.41 -14.62
CA SER A 234 2.49 -5.04 -14.13
C SER A 234 2.65 -4.05 -15.27
N ALA A 235 2.06 -2.87 -15.12
CA ALA A 235 2.22 -1.81 -16.10
C ALA A 235 3.68 -1.33 -16.15
N ASP A 236 4.03 -0.69 -17.25
CA ASP A 236 5.27 0.08 -17.34
C ASP A 236 5.16 1.30 -16.41
N PRO A 237 6.08 1.48 -15.44
CA PRO A 237 6.04 2.61 -14.52
C PRO A 237 6.12 3.98 -15.20
N GLU A 238 6.87 4.10 -16.31
CA GLU A 238 7.00 5.35 -17.04
C GLU A 238 5.72 5.68 -17.81
N ALA A 239 5.09 4.69 -18.44
CA ALA A 239 3.80 4.89 -19.08
C ALA A 239 2.71 5.25 -18.06
N ALA A 240 2.69 4.57 -16.91
CA ALA A 240 1.76 4.86 -15.82
C ALA A 240 1.96 6.25 -15.22
N ALA A 241 3.19 6.74 -15.13
CA ALA A 241 3.49 8.09 -14.66
C ALA A 241 3.02 9.17 -15.64
N ARG A 242 3.04 8.90 -16.96
CA ARG A 242 2.52 9.84 -17.98
C ARG A 242 0.99 9.88 -17.98
N ASP A 243 0.35 8.75 -18.06
CA ASP A 243 -1.11 8.59 -17.99
C ASP A 243 -1.48 7.19 -17.49
N PRO A 244 -1.89 7.07 -16.20
CA PRO A 244 -2.22 5.77 -15.60
C PRO A 244 -3.49 5.12 -16.19
N PHE A 245 -4.23 5.83 -17.05
CA PHE A 245 -5.49 5.37 -17.63
C PHE A 245 -5.40 5.08 -19.14
N SER A 246 -4.27 5.35 -19.78
CA SER A 246 -4.09 5.19 -21.21
C SER A 246 -4.20 3.72 -21.66
N ASP A 247 -4.46 3.50 -22.95
CA ASP A 247 -4.43 2.16 -23.54
C ASP A 247 -3.02 1.57 -23.53
N GLU A 248 -1.98 2.42 -23.66
CA GLU A 248 -0.58 2.04 -23.56
C GLU A 248 -0.31 1.45 -22.17
N THR A 249 -0.69 2.17 -21.11
CA THR A 249 -0.52 1.73 -19.73
C THR A 249 -1.27 0.42 -19.43
N LEU A 250 -2.42 0.20 -20.01
CA LEU A 250 -3.23 -1.00 -19.80
C LEU A 250 -2.88 -2.18 -20.72
N ALA A 251 -1.99 -2.01 -21.70
CA ALA A 251 -1.63 -3.04 -22.68
C ALA A 251 -1.02 -4.33 -22.05
N PHE A 252 -0.41 -4.23 -20.88
CA PHE A 252 0.13 -5.39 -20.15
C PHE A 252 -0.95 -6.29 -19.55
N HIS A 253 -2.19 -5.81 -19.40
CA HIS A 253 -3.19 -6.42 -18.52
C HIS A 253 -3.71 -7.75 -19.08
N PRO A 254 -3.44 -8.90 -18.41
CA PRO A 254 -3.57 -10.23 -19.00
C PRO A 254 -5.01 -10.74 -19.13
N ALA A 255 -6.00 -10.00 -18.63
CA ALA A 255 -7.42 -10.35 -18.74
C ALA A 255 -8.17 -9.49 -19.77
N ILE A 256 -7.56 -8.43 -20.32
CA ILE A 256 -8.16 -7.62 -21.39
C ILE A 256 -8.26 -8.47 -22.66
N GLY A 257 -9.41 -8.40 -23.32
CA GLY A 257 -9.71 -9.24 -24.49
C GLY A 257 -10.17 -10.67 -24.17
N HIS A 258 -10.15 -11.07 -22.89
CA HIS A 258 -10.62 -12.38 -22.42
C HIS A 258 -11.84 -12.28 -21.51
N THR A 259 -11.67 -11.76 -20.32
CA THR A 259 -12.72 -11.63 -19.31
C THR A 259 -13.07 -10.18 -18.97
N GLN A 260 -12.26 -9.23 -19.44
CA GLN A 260 -12.38 -7.80 -19.15
C GLN A 260 -12.12 -6.95 -20.40
N THR A 261 -12.53 -5.69 -20.32
CA THR A 261 -12.19 -4.65 -21.30
C THR A 261 -11.52 -3.47 -20.60
N ALA A 262 -10.67 -2.73 -21.30
CA ALA A 262 -10.01 -1.54 -20.78
C ALA A 262 -11.03 -0.50 -20.27
N SER A 263 -12.12 -0.29 -21.00
CA SER A 263 -13.20 0.62 -20.58
C SER A 263 -13.84 0.18 -19.26
N LYS A 264 -14.10 -1.12 -19.07
CA LYS A 264 -14.66 -1.64 -17.82
C LYS A 264 -13.70 -1.47 -16.67
N ILE A 265 -12.39 -1.70 -16.87
CA ILE A 265 -11.37 -1.50 -15.85
C ILE A 265 -11.35 -0.02 -15.43
N ARG A 266 -11.31 0.93 -16.39
CA ARG A 266 -11.33 2.37 -16.09
C ARG A 266 -12.57 2.79 -15.30
N SER A 267 -13.74 2.20 -15.58
CA SER A 267 -14.96 2.51 -14.84
C SER A 267 -14.94 2.10 -13.35
N LEU A 268 -13.94 1.35 -12.92
CA LEU A 268 -13.74 0.95 -11.53
C LEU A 268 -12.86 1.93 -10.73
N TYR A 269 -12.37 3.00 -11.35
CA TYR A 269 -11.66 4.06 -10.66
C TYR A 269 -12.58 4.83 -9.71
N THR A 270 -12.21 4.91 -8.45
CA THR A 270 -13.01 5.51 -7.37
C THR A 270 -12.46 6.84 -6.85
N GLY A 271 -11.50 7.44 -7.57
CA GLY A 271 -10.82 8.66 -7.13
C GLY A 271 -9.55 8.41 -6.31
N ASP A 272 -9.25 7.17 -5.94
CA ASP A 272 -8.03 6.80 -5.20
C ASP A 272 -6.98 6.22 -6.17
N LEU A 273 -5.98 7.05 -6.48
CA LEU A 273 -4.91 6.68 -7.40
C LEU A 273 -3.99 5.60 -6.81
N ALA A 274 -3.80 5.56 -5.48
CA ALA A 274 -3.01 4.53 -4.83
C ALA A 274 -3.66 3.15 -4.98
N VAL A 275 -4.97 3.07 -4.78
CA VAL A 275 -5.75 1.84 -5.02
C VAL A 275 -5.69 1.46 -6.49
N TRP A 276 -5.74 2.43 -7.42
CA TRP A 276 -5.65 2.19 -8.86
C TRP A 276 -4.32 1.53 -9.23
N TYR A 277 -3.19 2.11 -8.83
CA TYR A 277 -1.86 1.58 -9.10
C TYR A 277 -1.71 0.14 -8.61
N ARG A 278 -2.07 -0.13 -7.36
CA ARG A 278 -1.93 -1.48 -6.79
C ARG A 278 -2.90 -2.49 -7.42
N SER A 279 -4.17 -2.11 -7.54
CA SER A 279 -5.23 -3.06 -7.88
C SER A 279 -5.30 -3.38 -9.36
N TYR A 280 -5.06 -2.38 -10.22
CA TYR A 280 -5.28 -2.50 -11.66
C TYR A 280 -4.01 -2.37 -12.49
N LEU A 281 -2.99 -1.67 -12.00
CA LEU A 281 -1.69 -1.61 -12.66
C LEU A 281 -0.67 -2.60 -12.09
N ASN A 282 -0.96 -3.21 -10.95
CA ASN A 282 -0.08 -4.11 -10.21
C ASN A 282 1.29 -3.46 -9.91
N LEU A 283 1.29 -2.17 -9.70
CA LEU A 283 2.45 -1.34 -9.37
C LEU A 283 2.40 -0.89 -7.91
N GLU A 284 3.55 -0.53 -7.38
CA GLU A 284 3.64 0.25 -6.16
C GLU A 284 3.08 1.65 -6.43
N SER A 285 2.29 2.17 -5.50
CA SER A 285 1.77 3.51 -5.66
C SER A 285 2.89 4.55 -5.56
N PRO A 286 2.95 5.54 -6.47
CA PRO A 286 3.84 6.68 -6.31
C PRO A 286 3.41 7.56 -5.13
N ILE A 287 2.16 7.43 -4.70
CA ILE A 287 1.60 8.08 -3.52
C ILE A 287 1.74 7.09 -2.36
N SER A 288 2.36 7.54 -1.27
CA SER A 288 2.45 6.71 -0.06
C SER A 288 1.03 6.37 0.44
N ASP A 289 0.70 5.10 0.59
CA ASP A 289 -0.57 4.64 1.20
C ASP A 289 -0.75 5.13 2.64
N ASP A 290 0.33 5.59 3.25
CA ASP A 290 0.39 6.20 4.57
C ASP A 290 0.51 7.73 4.50
N ALA A 291 0.42 8.35 3.31
CA ALA A 291 0.40 9.79 3.19
C ALA A 291 -0.87 10.33 3.86
N VAL A 292 -0.67 11.17 4.84
CA VAL A 292 -1.77 11.83 5.57
C VAL A 292 -2.51 12.82 4.67
N ILE A 293 -1.78 13.35 3.69
CA ILE A 293 -2.26 14.32 2.70
C ILE A 293 -1.74 13.88 1.33
N ASP A 294 -2.62 13.87 0.35
CA ASP A 294 -2.27 13.61 -1.05
C ASP A 294 -1.39 14.74 -1.59
N LEU A 295 -0.16 14.40 -1.95
CA LEU A 295 0.81 15.37 -2.45
C LEU A 295 0.41 15.96 -3.82
N ALA A 296 -0.35 15.23 -4.64
CA ALA A 296 -0.83 15.76 -5.90
C ALA A 296 -1.90 16.83 -5.68
N ILE A 297 -2.79 16.63 -4.69
CA ILE A 297 -3.73 17.67 -4.25
C ILE A 297 -2.93 18.85 -3.70
N TRP A 298 -1.99 18.59 -2.79
CA TRP A 298 -1.15 19.65 -2.22
C TRP A 298 -0.47 20.47 -3.32
N ASP A 299 0.26 19.81 -4.22
CA ASP A 299 1.01 20.50 -5.29
C ASP A 299 0.09 21.33 -6.22
N SER A 300 -1.17 20.94 -6.40
CA SER A 300 -2.16 21.68 -7.19
C SER A 300 -2.71 22.95 -6.51
N LEU A 301 -2.49 23.08 -5.20
CA LEU A 301 -2.94 24.23 -4.39
C LEU A 301 -1.83 25.27 -4.20
N ALA A 302 -0.68 25.06 -4.85
CA ALA A 302 0.39 26.03 -4.87
C ALA A 302 -0.05 27.31 -5.59
N ASP A 303 0.22 28.45 -5.00
CA ASP A 303 -0.01 29.74 -5.65
C ASP A 303 1.00 29.91 -6.81
N ASP A 304 0.52 30.34 -7.98
CA ASP A 304 1.36 30.67 -9.15
C ASP A 304 2.26 31.89 -8.90
N HIS A 305 2.00 32.63 -7.84
CA HIS A 305 2.84 33.73 -7.37
C HIS A 305 3.67 33.25 -6.20
N PRO A 306 4.90 32.72 -6.42
CA PRO A 306 5.76 32.37 -5.32
C PRO A 306 5.99 33.63 -4.48
N GLY A 307 5.41 33.60 -3.26
CA GLY A 307 5.64 34.67 -2.29
C GLY A 307 7.12 34.86 -2.06
N PRO A 308 7.54 35.98 -1.48
CA PRO A 308 8.92 36.38 -1.46
C PRO A 308 9.82 35.38 -0.76
N MET A 309 10.83 34.92 -1.44
CA MET A 309 12.08 34.65 -0.77
C MET A 309 12.48 35.94 -0.01
N TYR A 310 12.86 35.80 1.26
CA TYR A 310 13.31 36.86 2.13
C TYR A 310 14.07 37.95 1.38
N GLY A 311 13.51 39.20 1.26
CA GLY A 311 14.11 40.34 0.63
C GLY A 311 13.07 41.36 0.19
N ALA A 312 13.39 42.61 0.22
CA ALA A 312 12.50 43.75 -0.04
C ALA A 312 11.89 43.85 -1.46
N ASP A 313 12.11 42.84 -2.33
CA ASP A 313 11.65 42.83 -3.73
C ASP A 313 10.63 41.75 -4.05
N ALA A 314 9.92 41.29 -3.04
CA ALA A 314 8.99 40.18 -3.15
C ALA A 314 7.59 40.59 -3.59
N GLY A 315 7.23 40.18 -4.78
CA GLY A 315 6.00 40.63 -5.46
C GLY A 315 4.70 39.91 -5.10
N GLY A 316 4.61 39.22 -3.99
CA GLY A 316 3.35 38.68 -3.44
C GLY A 316 3.17 39.20 -2.02
N ALA A 317 2.21 40.10 -1.78
CA ALA A 317 2.11 40.82 -0.53
C ALA A 317 1.58 39.92 0.59
N ILE A 318 2.47 39.43 1.48
CA ILE A 318 2.04 39.07 2.83
C ILE A 318 1.30 40.30 3.39
N PRO A 319 0.06 40.15 3.88
CA PRO A 319 -0.68 41.28 4.43
C PRO A 319 0.01 41.86 5.67
N ALA A 320 -0.49 43.00 6.15
CA ALA A 320 0.05 43.64 7.35
C ALA A 320 0.16 42.63 8.50
N PRO A 321 1.19 42.67 9.33
CA PRO A 321 1.38 41.72 10.44
C PRO A 321 0.12 41.50 11.29
N SER A 322 -0.68 42.55 11.50
CA SER A 322 -1.94 42.46 12.27
C SER A 322 -3.03 41.56 11.66
N GLN A 323 -2.85 41.09 10.44
CA GLN A 323 -3.77 40.18 9.74
C GLN A 323 -3.22 38.75 9.69
N VAL A 324 -1.94 38.52 10.01
CA VAL A 324 -1.27 37.24 9.89
C VAL A 324 -1.21 36.53 11.23
N HIS A 325 -1.79 35.32 11.28
CA HIS A 325 -1.70 34.41 12.40
C HIS A 325 -0.46 33.52 12.25
N VAL A 326 0.48 33.67 13.16
CA VAL A 326 1.77 32.97 13.14
C VAL A 326 1.73 31.76 14.07
N SER A 327 2.34 30.68 13.63
CA SER A 327 2.65 29.53 14.45
C SER A 327 4.08 29.06 14.20
N TYR A 328 4.64 28.38 15.19
CA TYR A 328 5.95 27.77 15.11
C TYR A 328 5.95 26.38 15.73
N ASP A 329 6.86 25.53 15.25
CA ASP A 329 7.16 24.25 15.87
C ASP A 329 8.64 23.91 15.73
N VAL A 330 9.12 23.02 16.59
CA VAL A 330 10.49 22.53 16.61
C VAL A 330 10.47 21.05 16.30
N ALA A 331 11.32 20.61 15.38
CA ALA A 331 11.50 19.20 15.06
C ALA A 331 11.81 18.40 16.33
N TYR A 332 11.31 17.17 16.40
CA TYR A 332 11.40 16.35 17.62
C TYR A 332 12.85 16.12 18.10
N ASP A 333 13.78 15.98 17.15
CA ASP A 333 15.22 15.83 17.38
C ASP A 333 15.97 17.17 17.51
N ARG A 334 15.25 18.31 17.48
CA ARG A 334 15.78 19.68 17.52
C ARG A 334 16.69 20.05 16.33
N SER A 335 16.65 19.27 15.26
CA SER A 335 17.48 19.51 14.07
C SER A 335 17.06 20.76 13.30
N ALA A 336 15.78 21.15 13.38
CA ALA A 336 15.22 22.29 12.67
C ALA A 336 14.06 22.91 13.46
N ALA A 337 13.69 24.12 13.07
CA ALA A 337 12.47 24.79 13.51
C ALA A 337 11.85 25.55 12.34
N THR A 338 10.51 25.65 12.33
CA THR A 338 9.76 26.32 11.27
C THR A 338 8.73 27.27 11.85
N ILE A 339 8.61 28.44 11.22
CA ILE A 339 7.57 29.45 11.47
C ILE A 339 6.67 29.51 10.23
N VAL A 340 5.35 29.42 10.43
CA VAL A 340 4.34 29.51 9.38
C VAL A 340 3.35 30.61 9.71
N GLY A 341 2.97 31.40 8.69
CA GLY A 341 1.89 32.38 8.74
C GLY A 341 0.67 31.90 7.96
N ALA A 342 -0.52 32.25 8.45
CA ALA A 342 -1.79 32.03 7.74
C ALA A 342 -2.72 33.23 7.90
N TRP A 343 -3.48 33.54 6.84
CA TRP A 343 -4.42 34.67 6.81
C TRP A 343 -5.57 34.41 5.83
N PHE A 344 -6.62 35.19 5.95
CA PHE A 344 -7.69 35.28 4.95
C PHE A 344 -7.59 36.60 4.20
N ASP A 345 -7.87 36.56 2.91
CA ASP A 345 -8.15 37.72 2.07
C ASP A 345 -9.39 37.44 1.19
N ASP A 346 -9.59 38.25 0.14
CA ASP A 346 -10.74 38.14 -0.75
C ASP A 346 -10.73 36.83 -1.57
N ASP A 347 -9.54 36.24 -1.81
CA ASP A 347 -9.36 35.00 -2.56
C ASP A 347 -9.43 33.73 -1.67
N GLY A 348 -9.44 33.88 -0.33
CA GLY A 348 -9.61 32.78 0.58
C GLY A 348 -8.57 32.65 1.68
N LEU A 349 -8.27 31.41 2.08
CA LEU A 349 -7.29 31.08 3.11
C LEU A 349 -5.93 30.85 2.48
N HIS A 350 -4.94 31.59 2.91
CA HIS A 350 -3.57 31.49 2.50
C HIS A 350 -2.67 31.05 3.64
N MET A 351 -1.58 30.32 3.29
CA MET A 351 -0.51 30.01 4.23
C MET A 351 0.86 30.11 3.57
N GLN A 352 1.85 30.47 4.36
CA GLN A 352 3.24 30.59 3.91
C GLN A 352 4.23 30.18 4.99
N VAL A 353 5.33 29.53 4.58
CA VAL A 353 6.47 29.29 5.48
C VAL A 353 7.29 30.57 5.59
N LEU A 354 7.17 31.27 6.71
CA LEU A 354 7.85 32.56 6.94
C LEU A 354 9.34 32.39 7.25
N ALA A 355 9.70 31.29 7.91
CA ALA A 355 11.09 30.91 8.16
C ALA A 355 11.18 29.40 8.46
N SER A 356 12.20 28.75 7.94
CA SER A 356 12.59 27.40 8.27
C SER A 356 14.11 27.28 8.24
N ARG A 357 14.74 26.85 9.35
CA ARG A 357 16.20 26.80 9.48
C ARG A 357 16.62 25.64 10.38
N GLU A 358 17.86 25.20 10.20
CA GLU A 358 18.51 24.25 11.09
C GLU A 358 18.71 24.85 12.49
N GLY A 359 18.65 24.00 13.49
CA GLY A 359 18.75 24.37 14.92
C GLY A 359 17.56 25.16 15.44
N VAL A 360 17.66 25.64 16.67
CA VAL A 360 16.57 26.34 17.38
C VAL A 360 16.98 27.70 17.92
N GLU A 361 18.26 28.05 17.90
CA GLU A 361 18.86 29.22 18.55
C GLU A 361 18.33 30.55 17.97
N TRP A 362 17.96 30.53 16.69
CA TRP A 362 17.44 31.69 15.97
C TRP A 362 15.96 31.99 16.26
N LEU A 363 15.21 30.99 16.77
CA LEU A 363 13.75 31.01 16.81
C LEU A 363 13.23 32.04 17.80
N GLN A 364 13.74 32.06 19.02
CA GLN A 364 13.33 33.00 20.11
C GLN A 364 13.44 34.46 19.68
N SER A 365 14.59 34.86 19.15
CA SER A 365 14.81 36.24 18.70
C SER A 365 13.90 36.64 17.54
N THR A 366 13.63 35.73 16.64
CA THR A 366 12.72 35.96 15.51
C THR A 366 11.28 36.15 15.98
N LEU A 367 10.80 35.25 16.88
CA LEU A 367 9.45 35.35 17.45
C LEU A 367 9.27 36.64 18.30
N ALA A 368 10.29 37.04 19.03
CA ALA A 368 10.27 38.31 19.76
C ALA A 368 10.14 39.52 18.85
N ASN A 369 10.82 39.52 17.71
CA ASN A 369 10.67 40.56 16.70
C ASN A 369 9.29 40.56 16.07
N MET A 370 8.72 39.40 15.78
CA MET A 370 7.33 39.26 15.27
C MET A 370 6.31 39.78 16.29
N ALA A 371 6.47 39.46 17.57
CA ALA A 371 5.60 39.98 18.62
C ALA A 371 5.63 41.53 18.67
N ARG A 372 6.82 42.13 18.58
CA ARG A 372 6.96 43.60 18.53
C ARG A 372 6.41 44.21 17.24
N ALA A 373 6.46 43.47 16.13
CA ALA A 373 5.89 43.91 14.86
C ALA A 373 4.33 43.84 14.82
N GLY A 374 3.70 43.26 15.83
CA GLY A 374 2.24 43.26 16.01
C GLY A 374 1.53 42.22 15.13
N TYR A 375 2.08 41.04 14.95
CA TYR A 375 1.36 39.92 14.31
C TYR A 375 0.05 39.61 15.06
N ALA A 376 -0.98 39.20 14.32
CA ALA A 376 -2.32 38.98 14.84
C ALA A 376 -2.35 37.96 16.01
N SER A 377 -1.54 36.93 15.93
CA SER A 377 -1.26 35.99 17.03
C SER A 377 0.04 35.23 16.78
N ILE A 378 0.71 34.81 17.85
CA ILE A 378 1.78 33.82 17.81
C ILE A 378 1.33 32.64 18.64
N THR A 379 1.27 31.45 18.05
CA THR A 379 0.66 30.28 18.69
C THR A 379 1.55 29.06 18.52
N ALA A 380 1.63 28.20 19.53
CA ALA A 380 2.38 26.96 19.47
C ALA A 380 1.63 25.78 20.12
N ASP A 381 2.08 24.57 19.84
CA ASP A 381 1.76 23.40 20.64
C ASP A 381 2.72 23.32 21.82
N ASP A 382 2.20 23.30 23.05
CA ASP A 382 3.01 23.34 24.28
C ASP A 382 3.51 21.92 24.65
N VAL A 383 4.12 21.23 23.67
CA VAL A 383 4.57 19.83 23.84
C VAL A 383 5.96 19.64 23.23
N GLY A 384 6.74 18.73 23.85
CA GLY A 384 8.04 18.33 23.34
C GLY A 384 9.07 19.47 23.28
N PRO A 385 9.94 19.51 22.25
CA PRO A 385 11.00 20.51 22.13
C PRO A 385 10.49 21.96 21.99
N THR A 386 9.30 22.15 21.41
CA THR A 386 8.65 23.44 21.21
C THR A 386 8.32 24.12 22.54
N ARG A 387 8.03 23.34 23.59
CA ARG A 387 7.72 23.84 24.92
C ARG A 387 8.83 24.69 25.53
N THR A 388 10.08 24.28 25.37
CA THR A 388 11.22 25.06 25.91
C THR A 388 11.24 26.47 25.34
N VAL A 389 11.12 26.60 24.01
CA VAL A 389 11.08 27.92 23.35
C VAL A 389 9.87 28.73 23.81
N THR A 390 8.72 28.07 24.01
CA THR A 390 7.51 28.71 24.48
C THR A 390 7.68 29.25 25.93
N GLU A 391 8.31 28.51 26.80
CA GLU A 391 8.62 28.92 28.17
C GLU A 391 9.58 30.11 28.19
N ASP A 392 10.63 30.09 27.37
CA ASP A 392 11.59 31.20 27.23
C ASP A 392 10.88 32.47 26.71
N MET A 393 10.03 32.33 25.70
CA MET A 393 9.24 33.43 25.14
C MET A 393 8.27 34.03 26.16
N ARG A 394 7.64 33.21 27.03
CA ARG A 394 6.75 33.68 28.09
C ARG A 394 7.52 34.45 29.20
N ALA A 395 8.75 34.03 29.45
CA ALA A 395 9.60 34.73 30.42
C ALA A 395 10.01 36.12 29.89
N ASP A 396 10.42 36.21 28.62
CA ASP A 396 10.90 37.42 28.00
C ASP A 396 9.79 38.40 27.59
N LEU A 397 8.67 37.90 27.09
CA LEU A 397 7.54 38.67 26.60
C LEU A 397 6.21 38.05 27.08
N PRO A 398 5.81 38.30 28.32
CA PRO A 398 4.55 37.74 28.85
C PRO A 398 3.34 38.08 28.00
N GLY A 399 2.58 37.06 27.66
CA GLY A 399 1.35 37.22 26.80
C GLY A 399 1.58 37.24 25.30
N ALA A 400 2.83 37.23 24.82
CA ALA A 400 3.14 37.25 23.40
C ALA A 400 2.83 35.93 22.69
N VAL A 401 2.86 34.81 23.39
CA VAL A 401 2.63 33.48 22.82
C VAL A 401 1.45 32.80 23.48
N HIS A 402 0.53 32.32 22.62
CA HIS A 402 -0.60 31.49 23.00
C HIS A 402 -0.27 30.02 22.79
N THR A 403 -0.89 29.13 23.55
CA THR A 403 -0.73 27.69 23.36
C THR A 403 -2.08 27.02 23.14
N LEU A 404 -2.06 25.95 22.34
CA LEU A 404 -3.23 25.11 22.13
C LEU A 404 -3.32 24.05 23.22
N THR A 405 -4.54 23.74 23.61
CA THR A 405 -4.81 22.50 24.32
C THR A 405 -4.64 21.31 23.37
N VAL A 406 -4.45 20.17 23.93
CA VAL A 406 -4.28 18.91 23.19
C VAL A 406 -5.48 18.62 22.27
N ARG A 407 -6.72 18.95 22.69
CA ARG A 407 -7.92 18.80 21.84
C ARG A 407 -7.93 19.80 20.70
N GLU A 408 -7.51 21.02 20.94
CA GLU A 408 -7.41 22.05 19.91
C GLU A 408 -6.38 21.69 18.86
N TYR A 409 -5.23 21.12 19.27
CA TYR A 409 -4.22 20.63 18.33
C TYR A 409 -4.77 19.49 17.44
N ALA A 410 -5.49 18.52 18.01
CA ALA A 410 -6.11 17.46 17.19
C ALA A 410 -7.14 18.03 16.21
N THR A 411 -7.93 19.03 16.64
CA THR A 411 -8.85 19.75 15.76
C THR A 411 -8.12 20.53 14.67
N ALA A 412 -6.98 21.14 14.98
CA ALA A 412 -6.14 21.85 14.02
C ALA A 412 -5.59 20.91 12.94
N CYS A 413 -5.11 19.71 13.32
CA CYS A 413 -4.64 18.68 12.38
C CYS A 413 -5.77 18.24 11.42
N GLN A 414 -6.96 17.98 11.96
CA GLN A 414 -8.11 17.58 11.15
C GLN A 414 -8.54 18.70 10.20
N LEU A 415 -8.71 19.92 10.72
CA LEU A 415 -9.10 21.08 9.92
C LEU A 415 -8.12 21.33 8.77
N PHE A 416 -6.81 21.25 9.02
CA PHE A 416 -5.80 21.41 7.98
C PHE A 416 -5.96 20.35 6.90
N THR A 417 -6.09 19.09 7.30
CA THR A 417 -6.26 17.96 6.37
C THR A 417 -7.52 18.16 5.49
N ASP A 418 -8.64 18.56 6.10
CA ASP A 418 -9.91 18.80 5.39
C ASP A 418 -9.78 19.99 4.42
N ARG A 419 -9.15 21.10 4.85
CA ARG A 419 -8.93 22.27 3.99
C ARG A 419 -8.09 21.95 2.76
N VAL A 420 -7.02 21.18 2.91
CA VAL A 420 -6.21 20.72 1.77
C VAL A 420 -7.04 19.81 0.86
N LYS A 421 -7.73 18.83 1.43
CA LYS A 421 -8.53 17.87 0.66
C LYS A 421 -9.64 18.54 -0.15
N ASP A 422 -10.28 19.55 0.45
CA ASP A 422 -11.39 20.28 -0.18
C ASP A 422 -10.91 21.42 -1.11
N GLY A 423 -9.60 21.63 -1.25
CA GLY A 423 -9.04 22.68 -2.08
C GLY A 423 -9.29 24.10 -1.56
N LEU A 424 -9.44 24.26 -0.24
CA LEU A 424 -9.82 25.52 0.43
C LEU A 424 -8.64 26.22 1.10
N ILE A 425 -7.44 26.02 0.61
CA ILE A 425 -6.21 26.65 1.08
C ILE A 425 -5.26 26.81 -0.10
N THR A 426 -4.50 27.91 -0.14
CA THR A 426 -3.37 28.11 -1.04
C THR A 426 -2.08 28.25 -0.26
N HIS A 427 -0.93 27.99 -0.91
CA HIS A 427 0.38 27.96 -0.25
C HIS A 427 1.54 28.33 -1.19
N ASP A 428 2.68 28.69 -0.60
CA ASP A 428 3.91 29.15 -1.26
C ASP A 428 4.78 28.05 -1.88
N ALA A 429 4.30 26.82 -1.98
CA ALA A 429 5.06 25.66 -2.48
C ALA A 429 6.42 25.42 -1.78
N HIS A 430 6.58 25.85 -0.53
CA HIS A 430 7.87 25.75 0.18
C HIS A 430 8.34 24.30 0.31
N PRO A 431 9.61 23.94 -0.05
CA PRO A 431 10.09 22.56 -0.05
C PRO A 431 10.02 21.86 1.32
N THR A 432 10.29 22.59 2.41
CA THR A 432 10.21 22.06 3.77
C THR A 432 8.81 21.57 4.11
N MET A 433 7.77 22.29 3.66
CA MET A 433 6.38 21.87 3.87
C MET A 433 6.08 20.57 3.14
N ARG A 434 6.48 20.47 1.87
CA ARG A 434 6.30 19.25 1.08
C ARG A 434 7.03 18.04 1.72
N THR A 435 8.25 18.24 2.23
CA THR A 435 9.00 17.22 2.96
C THR A 435 8.30 16.81 4.26
N SER A 436 7.77 17.76 5.02
CA SER A 436 7.00 17.48 6.25
C SER A 436 5.73 16.66 5.95
N LEU A 437 5.04 16.93 4.85
CA LEU A 437 3.88 16.16 4.41
C LEU A 437 4.24 14.71 4.04
N GLN A 438 5.37 14.51 3.35
CA GLN A 438 5.88 13.18 3.01
C GLN A 438 6.21 12.34 4.24
N ASN A 439 6.77 12.98 5.27
CA ASN A 439 7.18 12.33 6.50
C ASN A 439 6.00 12.06 7.45
N ALA A 440 4.89 12.77 7.32
CA ALA A 440 3.82 12.81 8.30
C ALA A 440 3.23 11.43 8.58
N LYS A 441 3.13 11.09 9.87
CA LYS A 441 2.36 9.95 10.39
C LYS A 441 1.32 10.45 11.38
N LEU A 442 0.23 9.69 11.50
CA LEU A 442 -0.85 9.99 12.42
C LEU A 442 -0.81 9.09 13.66
N ARG A 443 -1.31 9.62 14.78
CA ARG A 443 -1.68 8.84 15.96
C ARG A 443 -3.13 9.12 16.36
N PRO A 444 -3.84 8.12 16.91
CA PRO A 444 -5.13 8.34 17.55
C PRO A 444 -4.96 9.26 18.76
N PHE A 445 -5.87 10.24 18.90
CA PHE A 445 -5.83 11.17 19.99
C PHE A 445 -7.24 11.64 20.37
N GLY A 446 -7.77 11.24 21.54
CA GLY A 446 -9.03 11.71 22.07
C GLY A 446 -10.25 11.56 21.14
N GLY A 447 -10.27 10.53 20.27
CA GLY A 447 -11.32 10.31 19.26
C GLY A 447 -11.08 10.99 17.90
N ALA A 448 -9.96 11.71 17.75
CA ALA A 448 -9.48 12.30 16.50
C ALA A 448 -8.09 11.76 16.15
N MET A 449 -7.55 12.14 14.99
CA MET A 449 -6.20 11.82 14.56
C MET A 449 -5.34 13.08 14.61
N ALA A 450 -4.11 12.97 15.11
CA ALA A 450 -3.15 14.07 15.17
C ALA A 450 -1.82 13.67 14.51
N PHE A 451 -1.10 14.65 13.97
CA PHE A 451 0.24 14.42 13.42
C PHE A 451 1.21 14.01 14.53
N ASP A 452 1.97 12.94 14.30
CA ASP A 452 2.85 12.34 15.30
C ASP A 452 4.33 12.48 14.92
N PRO A 453 5.08 13.40 15.53
CA PRO A 453 6.50 13.59 15.22
C PRO A 453 7.38 12.40 15.65
N MET A 454 6.93 11.58 16.61
CA MET A 454 7.71 10.42 17.09
C MET A 454 7.60 9.22 16.13
N ARG A 455 6.51 9.11 15.38
CA ARG A 455 6.29 8.04 14.39
C ARG A 455 6.72 8.43 12.98
N SER A 456 6.93 9.72 12.75
CA SER A 456 7.34 10.26 11.46
C SER A 456 8.84 9.97 11.23
N PRO A 457 9.22 9.47 10.03
CA PRO A 457 10.61 9.11 9.72
C PRO A 457 11.56 10.30 9.59
N GLY A 458 11.04 11.52 9.54
CA GLY A 458 11.80 12.77 9.49
C GLY A 458 10.99 13.94 10.07
N PRO A 459 11.56 15.15 10.06
CA PRO A 459 10.91 16.33 10.61
C PRO A 459 9.55 16.64 10.00
N ILE A 460 8.58 17.01 10.84
CA ILE A 460 7.23 17.45 10.47
C ILE A 460 6.83 18.78 11.14
N ASP A 461 7.81 19.52 11.61
CA ASP A 461 7.64 20.82 12.29
C ASP A 461 6.89 21.83 11.41
N ALA A 462 7.21 21.91 10.12
CA ALA A 462 6.48 22.78 9.20
C ALA A 462 4.99 22.43 9.10
N LEU A 463 4.63 21.16 9.01
CA LEU A 463 3.24 20.71 8.95
C LEU A 463 2.50 21.00 10.26
N ARG A 464 3.14 20.79 11.41
CA ARG A 464 2.55 21.07 12.72
C ARG A 464 2.34 22.56 12.91
N ALA A 465 3.31 23.39 12.58
CA ALA A 465 3.16 24.85 12.59
C ALA A 465 2.05 25.31 11.64
N ALA A 466 2.00 24.81 10.42
CA ALA A 466 0.97 25.13 9.44
C ALA A 466 -0.45 24.83 9.94
N SER A 467 -0.65 23.65 10.53
CA SER A 467 -1.94 23.24 11.07
C SER A 467 -2.45 24.22 12.13
N ILE A 468 -1.56 24.68 13.01
CA ILE A 468 -1.89 25.61 14.09
C ILE A 468 -2.18 27.02 13.53
N ALA A 469 -1.36 27.51 12.59
CA ALA A 469 -1.58 28.82 11.96
C ALA A 469 -2.92 28.89 11.23
N VAL A 470 -3.22 27.87 10.40
CA VAL A 470 -4.49 27.73 9.67
C VAL A 470 -5.68 27.66 10.61
N TYR A 471 -5.58 26.90 11.70
CA TYR A 471 -6.62 26.82 12.72
C TYR A 471 -6.92 28.17 13.36
N LYS A 472 -5.89 28.94 13.69
CA LYS A 472 -6.04 30.27 14.31
C LYS A 472 -6.65 31.26 13.33
N ALA A 473 -6.18 31.30 12.11
CA ALA A 473 -6.75 32.15 11.04
C ALA A 473 -8.23 31.83 10.80
N THR A 474 -8.57 30.53 10.70
CA THR A 474 -9.97 30.11 10.50
C THR A 474 -10.89 30.51 11.66
N LYS A 475 -10.42 30.35 12.92
CA LYS A 475 -11.21 30.79 14.08
C LYS A 475 -11.39 32.30 14.16
N ALA A 476 -10.35 33.06 13.82
CA ALA A 476 -10.43 34.53 13.82
C ALA A 476 -11.42 35.02 12.77
N ASN A 477 -11.41 34.47 11.57
CA ASN A 477 -12.33 34.79 10.48
C ASN A 477 -13.77 34.47 10.85
N ALA A 478 -14.06 33.32 11.45
CA ALA A 478 -15.41 32.94 11.89
C ALA A 478 -15.95 33.89 12.97
N ASN A 479 -15.10 34.37 13.90
CA ASN A 479 -15.51 35.32 14.93
C ASN A 479 -15.79 36.75 14.36
N GLY A 480 -15.04 37.14 13.29
CA GLY A 480 -15.26 38.38 12.58
C GLY A 480 -16.66 38.46 11.93
N PHE A 481 -17.12 37.36 11.35
CA PHE A 481 -18.46 37.28 10.75
C PHE A 481 -19.60 37.41 11.76
N GLN A 482 -19.42 36.95 13.00
CA GLN A 482 -20.48 37.09 14.04
C GLN A 482 -20.63 38.50 14.56
N LEU A 483 -19.62 39.36 14.49
CA LEU A 483 -19.69 40.76 14.93
C LEU A 483 -20.43 41.67 13.94
N PHE A 484 -20.65 41.23 12.71
CA PHE A 484 -21.42 42.00 11.70
C PHE A 484 -22.94 41.73 11.71
N PHE A 485 -23.39 40.74 12.48
CA PHE A 485 -24.79 40.33 12.57
C PHE A 485 -25.42 40.54 13.96
N THR A 486 -24.76 41.27 14.84
CA THR A 486 -25.29 41.74 16.14
C THR A 486 -25.43 43.25 16.13
#